data_3ae8fd3334e187e08024257740097c62
#
_entry.id   3ae8fd3334e187e08024257740097c62
#
_cell.length_a   1.000
_cell.length_b   1.000
_cell.length_c   1.000
_cell.angle_alpha   90.00
_cell.angle_beta   90.00
_cell.angle_gamma   90.00
#
_symmetry.space_group_name_H-M   'P 1'
#
loop_
_entity.id
_entity.type
_entity.pdbx_description
1 polymer ?
#
loop_
_entity_poly.entity_id
_entity_poly.type
_entity_poly.pdbx_seq_one_letter_code
_entity_poly.pdbx_strand_id
1 'polypeptide(L)'
;YSPSMKYKIDFEFPVGTPWNITREVFDNAVLEAAGDVGAEIMTETRVSDFEFNGGVTVKTSKGEFHSNMVIGATGPNDKLAGMVREKRKIKPWSDNQMGTALMWEPVVGKEFVDNVYGDNRSLLVHFKPGGIEGYGWVFPKQDILNIGFGGYNRTIKSVKVKEIWEDYIKLLKKDGYFPKDQDIPPVKGAPLPLDGPIKATTMDNTLLVGDSAGMVSPLSGEGIYYGMHAGKIAINTIKKALETGDFSQKQLDQYHRDWNKVFGKELRDLSFFALMALKLPERMVYYGYRDEKLCEIFADLFLGVTPGGLGKRKPISRALYDAIRY
;
A
#
# COMPACT_ATOMS: atom_id res chain seq x y z
N TYR A 1 10.28 -7.89 -14.34
CA TYR A 1 10.40 -7.79 -15.81
C TYR A 1 10.33 -6.33 -16.24
N SER A 2 11.17 -5.97 -17.21
CA SER A 2 11.09 -4.66 -17.87
C SER A 2 9.85 -4.53 -18.75
N PRO A 3 9.41 -3.30 -19.10
CA PRO A 3 8.25 -3.11 -19.99
C PRO A 3 8.36 -3.82 -21.34
N SER A 4 9.55 -3.92 -21.89
CA SER A 4 9.80 -4.66 -23.15
C SER A 4 9.87 -6.17 -22.98
N MET A 5 9.83 -6.69 -21.77
CA MET A 5 10.10 -8.09 -21.39
C MET A 5 11.52 -8.57 -21.76
N LYS A 6 12.39 -7.66 -22.19
CA LYS A 6 13.76 -7.97 -22.62
C LYS A 6 14.70 -8.26 -21.45
N TYR A 7 14.46 -7.59 -20.32
CA TYR A 7 15.28 -7.73 -19.13
C TYR A 7 14.46 -8.32 -18.00
N LYS A 8 15.04 -9.30 -17.31
CA LYS A 8 14.50 -9.95 -16.11
C LYS A 8 15.56 -9.85 -15.02
N ILE A 9 15.13 -9.50 -13.84
CA ILE A 9 15.92 -9.59 -12.61
C ILE A 9 15.31 -10.72 -11.78
N ASP A 10 16.15 -11.64 -11.33
CA ASP A 10 15.80 -12.64 -10.32
C ASP A 10 16.53 -12.29 -9.03
N PHE A 11 15.82 -12.27 -7.93
CA PHE A 11 16.36 -11.97 -6.62
C PHE A 11 15.75 -12.89 -5.57
N GLU A 12 16.60 -13.50 -4.75
CA GLU A 12 16.17 -14.32 -3.62
C GLU A 12 16.27 -13.50 -2.31
N PHE A 13 15.17 -13.47 -1.58
CA PHE A 13 15.15 -12.87 -0.25
C PHE A 13 15.67 -13.85 0.79
N PRO A 14 16.35 -13.35 1.86
CA PRO A 14 16.66 -14.18 3.00
C PRO A 14 15.41 -14.86 3.55
N VAL A 15 15.56 -16.09 4.04
CA VAL A 15 14.46 -16.89 4.58
C VAL A 15 13.67 -16.09 5.63
N GLY A 16 12.36 -16.07 5.46
CA GLY A 16 11.43 -15.42 6.40
C GLY A 16 10.87 -14.05 5.95
N THR A 17 11.18 -13.61 4.73
CA THR A 17 10.64 -12.36 4.16
C THR A 17 10.38 -12.53 2.67
N PRO A 18 9.41 -11.81 2.05
CA PRO A 18 8.14 -11.31 2.57
C PRO A 18 7.07 -12.41 2.64
N TRP A 19 5.94 -12.16 3.31
CA TRP A 19 4.83 -13.09 3.40
C TRP A 19 3.68 -12.71 2.47
N ASN A 20 3.22 -13.66 1.66
CA ASN A 20 1.97 -13.51 0.91
C ASN A 20 0.80 -14.04 1.73
N ILE A 21 -0.03 -13.15 2.23
CA ILE A 21 -1.17 -13.49 3.07
C ILE A 21 -2.49 -13.34 2.32
N THR A 22 -3.47 -14.17 2.68
CA THR A 22 -4.86 -13.97 2.27
C THR A 22 -5.47 -12.93 3.20
N ARG A 23 -5.88 -11.78 2.63
CA ARG A 23 -6.34 -10.62 3.40
C ARG A 23 -7.55 -10.93 4.26
N GLU A 24 -8.52 -11.70 3.77
CA GLU A 24 -9.68 -12.11 4.55
C GLU A 24 -9.26 -12.85 5.83
N VAL A 25 -8.32 -13.78 5.73
CA VAL A 25 -7.82 -14.55 6.88
C VAL A 25 -7.03 -13.67 7.85
N PHE A 26 -6.11 -12.88 7.32
CA PHE A 26 -5.26 -12.03 8.14
C PHE A 26 -6.06 -10.91 8.83
N ASP A 27 -6.89 -10.19 8.07
CA ASP A 27 -7.67 -9.08 8.60
C ASP A 27 -8.66 -9.57 9.66
N ASN A 28 -9.29 -10.76 9.45
CA ASN A 28 -10.18 -11.39 10.43
C ASN A 28 -9.43 -11.81 11.71
N ALA A 29 -8.25 -12.40 11.58
CA ALA A 29 -7.44 -12.77 12.74
C ALA A 29 -7.05 -11.55 13.60
N VAL A 30 -6.70 -10.42 12.97
CA VAL A 30 -6.42 -9.16 13.69
C VAL A 30 -7.67 -8.61 14.35
N LEU A 31 -8.83 -8.71 13.67
CA LEU A 31 -10.12 -8.26 14.22
C LEU A 31 -10.55 -9.11 15.43
N GLU A 32 -10.44 -10.45 15.33
CA GLU A 32 -10.72 -11.37 16.44
C GLU A 32 -9.80 -11.07 17.63
N ALA A 33 -8.50 -10.90 17.42
CA ALA A 33 -7.56 -10.54 18.47
C ALA A 33 -7.92 -9.21 19.16
N ALA A 34 -8.48 -8.24 18.44
CA ALA A 34 -9.00 -7.02 19.06
C ALA A 34 -10.24 -7.30 19.92
N GLY A 35 -11.14 -8.17 19.47
CA GLY A 35 -12.31 -8.62 20.24
C GLY A 35 -11.93 -9.34 21.53
N ASP A 36 -10.93 -10.22 21.47
CA ASP A 36 -10.44 -10.99 22.62
C ASP A 36 -9.90 -10.12 23.75
N VAL A 37 -9.41 -8.91 23.43
CA VAL A 37 -8.95 -7.92 24.42
C VAL A 37 -10.01 -6.87 24.78
N GLY A 38 -11.26 -7.08 24.37
CA GLY A 38 -12.43 -6.30 24.80
C GLY A 38 -12.87 -5.20 23.85
N ALA A 39 -12.39 -5.15 22.60
CA ALA A 39 -12.96 -4.26 21.59
C ALA A 39 -14.34 -4.76 21.16
N GLU A 40 -15.34 -3.87 21.14
CA GLU A 40 -16.65 -4.18 20.56
C GLU A 40 -16.58 -4.09 19.03
N ILE A 41 -16.88 -5.21 18.35
CA ILE A 41 -16.80 -5.33 16.89
C ILE A 41 -18.20 -5.22 16.31
N MET A 42 -18.40 -4.25 15.43
CA MET A 42 -19.67 -3.97 14.77
C MET A 42 -19.55 -4.14 13.25
N THR A 43 -19.72 -5.36 12.77
CA THR A 43 -19.78 -5.64 11.33
C THR A 43 -21.09 -5.11 10.72
N GLU A 44 -21.13 -4.95 9.38
CA GLU A 44 -22.30 -4.43 8.66
C GLU A 44 -22.83 -3.11 9.18
N THR A 45 -21.94 -2.28 9.75
CA THR A 45 -22.26 -0.99 10.36
C THR A 45 -21.59 0.12 9.56
N ARG A 46 -22.36 0.76 8.71
CA ARG A 46 -21.87 1.85 7.87
C ARG A 46 -21.87 3.17 8.63
N VAL A 47 -20.72 3.81 8.76
CA VAL A 47 -20.61 5.18 9.26
C VAL A 47 -21.05 6.15 8.18
N SER A 48 -21.97 7.06 8.52
CA SER A 48 -22.53 8.06 7.60
C SER A 48 -22.04 9.47 7.89
N ASP A 49 -21.86 9.84 9.17
CA ASP A 49 -21.45 11.19 9.56
C ASP A 49 -20.77 11.25 10.93
N PHE A 50 -20.23 12.42 11.25
CA PHE A 50 -19.60 12.76 12.53
C PHE A 50 -20.01 14.15 12.98
N GLU A 51 -20.27 14.31 14.29
CA GLU A 51 -20.48 15.59 14.94
C GLU A 51 -19.50 15.77 16.09
N PHE A 52 -18.96 16.99 16.24
CA PHE A 52 -17.94 17.32 17.24
C PHE A 52 -18.46 18.40 18.21
N ASN A 53 -18.95 17.96 19.37
CA ASN A 53 -19.57 18.83 20.39
C ASN A 53 -19.00 18.49 21.79
N GLY A 54 -17.70 18.77 22.02
CA GLY A 54 -17.02 18.39 23.27
C GLY A 54 -16.61 16.92 23.34
N GLY A 55 -16.83 16.16 22.29
CA GLY A 55 -16.53 14.77 22.03
C GLY A 55 -16.88 14.48 20.59
N VAL A 56 -17.07 13.21 20.23
CA VAL A 56 -17.46 12.80 18.88
C VAL A 56 -18.74 11.98 18.93
N THR A 57 -19.75 12.39 18.17
CA THR A 57 -20.90 11.56 17.84
C THR A 57 -20.69 10.94 16.47
N VAL A 58 -20.66 9.61 16.40
CA VAL A 58 -20.51 8.84 15.17
C VAL A 58 -21.88 8.34 14.74
N LYS A 59 -22.38 8.82 13.60
CA LYS A 59 -23.67 8.39 13.02
C LYS A 59 -23.49 7.18 12.14
N THR A 60 -24.26 6.15 12.38
CA THR A 60 -24.15 4.88 11.64
C THR A 60 -25.50 4.36 11.17
N SER A 61 -25.48 3.30 10.35
CA SER A 61 -26.69 2.58 9.94
C SER A 61 -27.41 1.85 11.09
N LYS A 62 -26.76 1.71 12.27
CA LYS A 62 -27.31 1.04 13.45
C LYS A 62 -27.55 1.98 14.64
N GLY A 63 -27.47 3.30 14.43
CA GLY A 63 -27.66 4.32 15.46
C GLY A 63 -26.45 5.22 15.64
N GLU A 64 -26.45 5.98 16.74
CA GLU A 64 -25.41 6.93 17.08
C GLU A 64 -24.58 6.41 18.25
N PHE A 65 -23.27 6.62 18.16
CA PHE A 65 -22.29 6.27 19.18
C PHE A 65 -21.54 7.50 19.63
N HIS A 66 -21.29 7.61 20.94
CA HIS A 66 -20.58 8.75 21.51
C HIS A 66 -19.24 8.33 22.08
N SER A 67 -18.21 9.11 21.82
CA SER A 67 -16.85 8.86 22.31
C SER A 67 -16.08 10.14 22.54
N ASN A 68 -14.99 10.06 23.31
CA ASN A 68 -14.09 11.19 23.50
C ASN A 68 -13.26 11.48 22.25
N MET A 69 -12.98 10.45 21.42
CA MET A 69 -12.21 10.59 20.19
C MET A 69 -12.55 9.49 19.20
N VAL A 70 -12.17 9.71 17.95
CA VAL A 70 -12.35 8.77 16.84
C VAL A 70 -11.07 8.60 16.04
N ILE A 71 -10.86 7.39 15.52
CA ILE A 71 -9.73 7.07 14.65
C ILE A 71 -10.29 6.73 13.27
N GLY A 72 -9.82 7.47 12.25
CA GLY A 72 -10.12 7.20 10.84
C GLY A 72 -9.15 6.18 10.27
N ALA A 73 -9.68 5.02 9.87
CA ALA A 73 -8.92 3.90 9.32
C ALA A 73 -9.65 3.24 8.13
N THR A 74 -10.58 3.96 7.48
CA THR A 74 -11.47 3.41 6.45
C THR A 74 -10.93 3.56 5.01
N GLY A 75 -9.64 3.86 4.89
CA GLY A 75 -8.97 3.95 3.60
C GLY A 75 -8.96 5.37 3.00
N PRO A 76 -8.58 5.52 1.72
CA PRO A 76 -8.31 6.83 1.14
C PRO A 76 -9.56 7.72 0.98
N ASN A 77 -10.75 7.13 0.96
CA ASN A 77 -12.04 7.84 0.88
C ASN A 77 -12.67 8.09 2.26
N ASP A 78 -11.88 8.00 3.33
CA ASP A 78 -12.33 8.23 4.70
C ASP A 78 -12.91 9.64 4.87
N LYS A 79 -14.13 9.72 5.40
CA LYS A 79 -14.82 11.00 5.65
C LYS A 79 -14.07 11.85 6.67
N LEU A 80 -13.51 11.23 7.72
CA LEU A 80 -12.69 11.92 8.71
C LEU A 80 -11.42 12.49 8.06
N ALA A 81 -10.81 11.77 7.13
CA ALA A 81 -9.66 12.29 6.39
C ALA A 81 -10.03 13.55 5.58
N GLY A 82 -11.24 13.60 5.02
CA GLY A 82 -11.79 14.80 4.39
C GLY A 82 -11.90 15.97 5.37
N MET A 83 -12.49 15.73 6.55
CA MET A 83 -12.67 16.74 7.61
C MET A 83 -11.33 17.25 8.17
N VAL A 84 -10.36 16.35 8.41
CA VAL A 84 -9.00 16.73 8.82
C VAL A 84 -8.34 17.62 7.76
N ARG A 85 -8.44 17.26 6.48
CA ARG A 85 -7.87 18.09 5.39
C ARG A 85 -8.50 19.48 5.36
N GLU A 86 -9.82 19.58 5.46
CA GLU A 86 -10.54 20.86 5.50
C GLU A 86 -10.08 21.71 6.68
N LYS A 87 -10.11 21.16 7.90
CA LYS A 87 -9.67 21.84 9.11
C LYS A 87 -8.23 22.30 9.06
N ARG A 88 -7.35 21.47 8.50
CA ARG A 88 -5.90 21.73 8.39
C ARG A 88 -5.50 22.43 7.08
N LYS A 89 -6.47 22.84 6.26
CA LYS A 89 -6.28 23.52 4.97
C LYS A 89 -5.35 22.73 4.00
N ILE A 90 -5.54 21.42 3.96
CA ILE A 90 -4.82 20.50 3.07
C ILE A 90 -5.72 20.20 1.87
N LYS A 91 -5.20 20.36 0.64
CA LYS A 91 -5.95 20.03 -0.58
C LYS A 91 -6.27 18.54 -0.65
N PRO A 92 -7.42 18.16 -1.22
CA PRO A 92 -7.71 16.78 -1.57
C PRO A 92 -6.63 16.18 -2.48
N TRP A 93 -6.47 14.88 -2.46
CA TRP A 93 -5.60 14.21 -3.42
C TRP A 93 -6.07 14.39 -4.85
N SER A 94 -5.15 14.69 -5.74
CA SER A 94 -5.37 14.75 -7.19
C SER A 94 -5.12 13.39 -7.85
N ASP A 95 -5.50 13.24 -9.11
CA ASP A 95 -5.18 12.04 -9.91
C ASP A 95 -3.68 11.77 -10.05
N ASN A 96 -2.83 12.78 -9.86
CA ASN A 96 -1.38 12.61 -9.84
C ASN A 96 -0.87 12.00 -8.54
N GLN A 97 -1.68 11.99 -7.49
CA GLN A 97 -1.33 11.52 -6.15
C GLN A 97 -2.06 10.25 -5.79
N MET A 98 -3.13 9.94 -6.51
CA MET A 98 -3.91 8.71 -6.36
C MET A 98 -3.54 7.70 -7.42
N GLY A 99 -3.64 6.44 -7.04
CA GLY A 99 -3.60 5.29 -7.95
C GLY A 99 -4.84 4.43 -7.82
N THR A 100 -4.94 3.48 -8.73
CA THR A 100 -5.92 2.40 -8.68
C THR A 100 -5.19 1.09 -8.85
N ALA A 101 -5.48 0.13 -7.97
CA ALA A 101 -5.08 -1.26 -8.10
C ALA A 101 -6.28 -2.09 -8.55
N LEU A 102 -6.07 -2.98 -9.50
CA LEU A 102 -7.05 -3.93 -9.97
C LEU A 102 -6.51 -5.33 -9.72
N MET A 103 -7.30 -6.21 -9.13
CA MET A 103 -6.83 -7.53 -8.72
C MET A 103 -7.90 -8.59 -8.82
N TRP A 104 -7.42 -9.82 -8.88
CA TRP A 104 -8.19 -11.05 -8.82
C TRP A 104 -7.40 -12.14 -8.08
N GLU A 105 -8.11 -12.98 -7.34
CA GLU A 105 -7.51 -14.10 -6.59
C GLU A 105 -8.13 -15.43 -7.03
N PRO A 106 -7.67 -16.01 -8.17
CA PRO A 106 -8.11 -17.31 -8.63
C PRO A 106 -7.50 -18.44 -7.81
N VAL A 107 -8.30 -19.46 -7.52
CA VAL A 107 -7.82 -20.77 -7.09
C VAL A 107 -7.29 -21.50 -8.32
N VAL A 108 -6.02 -21.84 -8.34
CA VAL A 108 -5.35 -22.56 -9.45
C VAL A 108 -4.85 -23.93 -9.03
N GLY A 109 -4.96 -24.25 -7.75
CA GLY A 109 -4.54 -25.52 -7.15
C GLY A 109 -3.07 -25.49 -6.71
N LYS A 110 -2.81 -26.20 -5.61
CA LYS A 110 -1.47 -26.26 -4.97
C LYS A 110 -0.41 -26.81 -5.92
N GLU A 111 -0.74 -27.86 -6.68
CA GLU A 111 0.20 -28.49 -7.63
C GLU A 111 0.68 -27.51 -8.71
N PHE A 112 -0.24 -26.71 -9.27
CA PHE A 112 0.13 -25.68 -10.24
C PHE A 112 1.07 -24.63 -9.61
N VAL A 113 0.75 -24.18 -8.40
CA VAL A 113 1.55 -23.19 -7.69
C VAL A 113 2.95 -23.73 -7.38
N ASP A 114 3.06 -24.97 -6.87
CA ASP A 114 4.34 -25.60 -6.56
C ASP A 114 5.20 -25.79 -7.81
N ASN A 115 4.60 -26.24 -8.90
CA ASN A 115 5.34 -26.50 -10.16
C ASN A 115 5.83 -25.21 -10.85
N VAL A 116 5.05 -24.12 -10.79
CA VAL A 116 5.35 -22.88 -11.53
C VAL A 116 6.17 -21.89 -10.70
N TYR A 117 5.87 -21.77 -9.40
CA TYR A 117 6.44 -20.75 -8.53
C TYR A 117 7.42 -21.29 -7.50
N GLY A 118 7.59 -22.61 -7.45
CA GLY A 118 8.49 -23.30 -6.53
C GLY A 118 8.06 -23.21 -5.06
N ASP A 119 8.85 -23.85 -4.20
CA ASP A 119 8.58 -23.86 -2.75
C ASP A 119 8.70 -22.47 -2.13
N ASN A 120 9.60 -21.65 -2.66
CA ASN A 120 9.84 -20.27 -2.19
C ASN A 120 8.79 -19.26 -2.69
N ARG A 121 7.82 -19.69 -3.51
CA ARG A 121 6.74 -18.82 -4.04
C ARG A 121 7.28 -17.56 -4.73
N SER A 122 7.99 -17.75 -5.84
CA SER A 122 8.55 -16.65 -6.64
C SER A 122 7.49 -15.60 -7.01
N LEU A 123 7.68 -14.37 -6.59
CA LEU A 123 6.84 -13.23 -6.93
C LEU A 123 7.19 -12.73 -8.33
N LEU A 124 6.18 -12.40 -9.13
CA LEU A 124 6.39 -11.77 -10.43
C LEU A 124 5.97 -10.30 -10.39
N VAL A 125 6.80 -9.44 -10.91
CA VAL A 125 6.51 -8.01 -11.10
C VAL A 125 6.85 -7.61 -12.54
N HIS A 126 5.86 -7.03 -13.22
CA HIS A 126 5.97 -6.55 -14.60
C HIS A 126 5.76 -5.04 -14.62
N PHE A 127 6.81 -4.28 -14.89
CA PHE A 127 6.71 -2.83 -14.90
C PHE A 127 5.95 -2.30 -16.12
N LYS A 128 5.14 -1.28 -15.90
CA LYS A 128 4.45 -0.47 -16.91
C LYS A 128 3.53 -1.27 -17.85
N PRO A 129 2.66 -2.16 -17.34
CA PRO A 129 1.75 -2.93 -18.19
C PRO A 129 0.84 -1.99 -18.98
N GLY A 130 0.74 -2.19 -20.30
CA GLY A 130 -0.10 -1.36 -21.18
C GLY A 130 0.19 0.14 -21.13
N GLY A 131 1.42 0.55 -20.72
CA GLY A 131 1.79 1.96 -20.61
C GLY A 131 1.42 2.65 -19.28
N ILE A 132 0.79 1.94 -18.34
CA ILE A 132 0.42 2.47 -17.02
C ILE A 132 1.67 2.76 -16.20
N GLU A 133 1.80 3.95 -15.61
CA GLU A 133 2.86 4.25 -14.64
C GLU A 133 2.60 3.51 -13.33
N GLY A 134 3.06 2.26 -13.29
CA GLY A 134 2.85 1.30 -12.22
C GLY A 134 3.42 -0.06 -12.59
N TYR A 135 2.84 -1.10 -12.06
CA TYR A 135 3.28 -2.47 -12.34
C TYR A 135 2.13 -3.46 -12.29
N GLY A 136 2.30 -4.60 -12.97
CA GLY A 136 1.51 -5.81 -12.83
C GLY A 136 2.21 -6.79 -11.92
N TRP A 137 1.45 -7.64 -11.24
CA TRP A 137 2.00 -8.63 -10.31
C TRP A 137 1.31 -9.97 -10.39
N VAL A 138 2.05 -11.00 -9.98
CA VAL A 138 1.52 -12.30 -9.58
C VAL A 138 2.18 -12.68 -8.26
N PHE A 139 1.37 -12.76 -7.21
CA PHE A 139 1.82 -13.14 -5.87
C PHE A 139 1.18 -14.50 -5.52
N PRO A 140 1.94 -15.59 -5.63
CA PRO A 140 1.44 -16.93 -5.33
C PRO A 140 1.28 -17.12 -3.82
N LYS A 141 0.18 -17.79 -3.45
CA LYS A 141 -0.09 -18.26 -2.09
C LYS A 141 0.01 -19.79 -2.06
N GLN A 142 -0.77 -20.47 -1.25
CA GLN A 142 -0.72 -21.93 -1.17
C GLN A 142 -1.28 -22.59 -2.44
N ASP A 143 -2.47 -22.20 -2.85
CA ASP A 143 -3.25 -22.75 -3.97
C ASP A 143 -3.95 -21.66 -4.80
N ILE A 144 -3.72 -20.40 -4.44
CA ILE A 144 -4.31 -19.19 -5.01
C ILE A 144 -3.21 -18.31 -5.58
N LEU A 145 -3.49 -17.61 -6.66
CA LEU A 145 -2.66 -16.50 -7.13
C LEU A 145 -3.35 -15.17 -6.85
N ASN A 146 -2.65 -14.21 -6.28
CA ASN A 146 -3.10 -12.82 -6.33
C ASN A 146 -2.51 -12.18 -7.57
N ILE A 147 -3.34 -11.96 -8.58
CA ILE A 147 -2.94 -11.37 -9.87
C ILE A 147 -3.56 -10.00 -9.98
N GLY A 148 -2.76 -9.04 -10.39
CA GLY A 148 -3.27 -7.69 -10.60
C GLY A 148 -2.32 -6.78 -11.35
N PHE A 149 -2.77 -5.58 -11.55
CA PHE A 149 -1.93 -4.45 -11.92
C PHE A 149 -2.48 -3.17 -11.30
N GLY A 150 -1.60 -2.20 -11.15
CA GLY A 150 -1.99 -0.90 -10.61
C GLY A 150 -1.00 0.17 -11.00
N GLY A 151 -1.39 1.41 -10.79
CA GLY A 151 -0.56 2.56 -11.05
C GLY A 151 -1.31 3.87 -10.87
N TYR A 152 -0.68 4.97 -11.22
CA TYR A 152 -1.23 6.30 -11.04
C TYR A 152 -2.46 6.58 -11.90
N ASN A 153 -3.46 7.23 -11.31
CA ASN A 153 -4.72 7.58 -12.00
C ASN A 153 -4.52 8.45 -13.25
N ARG A 154 -3.47 9.30 -13.26
CA ARG A 154 -3.11 10.10 -14.45
C ARG A 154 -2.86 9.26 -15.70
N THR A 155 -2.47 7.99 -15.55
CA THR A 155 -2.26 7.07 -16.68
C THR A 155 -3.36 6.01 -16.78
N ILE A 156 -3.85 5.47 -15.69
CA ILE A 156 -4.95 4.48 -15.69
C ILE A 156 -6.23 5.03 -16.35
N LYS A 157 -6.59 6.28 -16.05
CA LYS A 157 -7.78 6.92 -16.63
C LYS A 157 -7.68 7.20 -18.12
N SER A 158 -6.49 7.17 -18.71
CA SER A 158 -6.25 7.42 -20.13
C SER A 158 -6.20 6.17 -21.00
N VAL A 159 -6.33 4.98 -20.39
CA VAL A 159 -6.18 3.70 -21.07
C VAL A 159 -7.45 2.84 -20.94
N LYS A 160 -7.59 1.86 -21.82
CA LYS A 160 -8.67 0.90 -21.77
C LYS A 160 -8.32 -0.25 -20.81
N VAL A 161 -8.59 -0.06 -19.54
CA VAL A 161 -8.23 -0.96 -18.44
C VAL A 161 -8.62 -2.42 -18.71
N LYS A 162 -9.82 -2.65 -19.31
CA LYS A 162 -10.28 -4.02 -19.61
C LYS A 162 -9.39 -4.70 -20.66
N GLU A 163 -9.01 -3.99 -21.72
CA GLU A 163 -8.12 -4.54 -22.75
C GLU A 163 -6.74 -4.89 -22.17
N ILE A 164 -6.18 -3.99 -21.32
CA ILE A 164 -4.90 -4.24 -20.64
C ILE A 164 -5.00 -5.46 -19.72
N TRP A 165 -6.11 -5.61 -18.99
CA TRP A 165 -6.34 -6.77 -18.14
C TRP A 165 -6.35 -8.07 -18.94
N GLU A 166 -7.13 -8.11 -20.01
CA GLU A 166 -7.21 -9.29 -20.87
C GLU A 166 -5.84 -9.64 -21.50
N ASP A 167 -5.11 -8.63 -21.96
CA ASP A 167 -3.79 -8.82 -22.55
C ASP A 167 -2.75 -9.26 -21.52
N TYR A 168 -2.83 -8.74 -20.29
CA TYR A 168 -1.96 -9.16 -19.21
C TYR A 168 -2.20 -10.64 -18.83
N ILE A 169 -3.45 -11.08 -18.70
CA ILE A 169 -3.76 -12.49 -18.45
C ILE A 169 -3.33 -13.37 -19.62
N LYS A 170 -3.54 -12.94 -20.88
CA LYS A 170 -3.04 -13.68 -22.07
C LYS A 170 -1.53 -13.84 -22.03
N LEU A 171 -0.78 -12.80 -21.64
CA LEU A 171 0.66 -12.86 -21.46
C LEU A 171 1.04 -13.90 -20.41
N LEU A 172 0.41 -13.89 -19.22
CA LEU A 172 0.67 -14.87 -18.17
C LEU A 172 0.36 -16.31 -18.61
N LYS A 173 -0.72 -16.52 -19.36
CA LYS A 173 -1.06 -17.83 -19.95
C LYS A 173 -0.01 -18.31 -20.98
N LYS A 174 0.43 -17.40 -21.84
CA LYS A 174 1.46 -17.69 -22.85
C LYS A 174 2.78 -18.09 -22.21
N ASP A 175 3.19 -17.40 -21.16
CA ASP A 175 4.45 -17.62 -20.48
C ASP A 175 4.39 -18.72 -19.41
N GLY A 176 3.21 -19.37 -19.23
CA GLY A 176 3.02 -20.50 -18.32
C GLY A 176 2.84 -20.10 -16.85
N TYR A 177 2.68 -18.82 -16.56
CA TYR A 177 2.44 -18.30 -15.20
C TYR A 177 0.97 -18.33 -14.77
N PHE A 178 0.07 -18.71 -15.66
CA PHE A 178 -1.35 -18.88 -15.36
C PHE A 178 -1.94 -20.03 -16.19
N PRO A 179 -2.90 -20.84 -15.65
CA PRO A 179 -3.49 -21.95 -16.39
C PRO A 179 -4.16 -21.51 -17.69
N LYS A 180 -3.91 -22.25 -18.78
CA LYS A 180 -4.38 -21.86 -20.13
C LYS A 180 -5.89 -21.91 -20.29
N ASP A 181 -6.53 -22.84 -19.64
CA ASP A 181 -7.94 -23.21 -19.72
C ASP A 181 -8.84 -22.44 -18.71
N GLN A 182 -8.27 -21.70 -17.78
CA GLN A 182 -9.04 -20.92 -16.81
C GLN A 182 -9.58 -19.63 -17.43
N ASP A 183 -10.87 -19.33 -17.21
CA ASP A 183 -11.53 -18.12 -17.69
C ASP A 183 -10.94 -16.83 -17.09
N ILE A 184 -11.10 -15.72 -17.81
CA ILE A 184 -10.66 -14.38 -17.35
C ILE A 184 -11.89 -13.68 -16.74
N PRO A 185 -11.98 -13.57 -15.41
CA PRO A 185 -13.12 -12.91 -14.78
C PRO A 185 -13.02 -11.39 -14.86
N PRO A 186 -14.09 -10.69 -14.55
CA PRO A 186 -14.05 -9.24 -14.34
C PRO A 186 -13.15 -8.91 -13.14
N VAL A 187 -12.31 -7.89 -13.31
CA VAL A 187 -11.40 -7.39 -12.29
C VAL A 187 -12.10 -6.41 -11.35
N LYS A 188 -11.74 -6.45 -10.06
CA LYS A 188 -12.19 -5.47 -9.07
C LYS A 188 -11.07 -4.44 -8.82
N GLY A 189 -11.44 -3.19 -8.63
CA GLY A 189 -10.49 -2.11 -8.38
C GLY A 189 -10.68 -1.43 -7.03
N ALA A 190 -9.56 -0.97 -6.46
CA ALA A 190 -9.54 -0.17 -5.24
C ALA A 190 -8.60 1.04 -5.39
N PRO A 191 -8.97 2.21 -4.85
CA PRO A 191 -8.11 3.38 -4.87
C PRO A 191 -6.95 3.22 -3.87
N LEU A 192 -5.80 3.82 -4.20
CA LEU A 192 -4.59 3.88 -3.38
C LEU A 192 -4.03 5.30 -3.33
N PRO A 193 -3.63 5.83 -2.14
CA PRO A 193 -2.89 7.08 -2.05
C PRO A 193 -1.39 6.82 -2.30
N LEU A 194 -0.85 7.27 -3.43
CA LEU A 194 0.52 6.98 -3.87
C LEU A 194 1.49 8.18 -3.78
N ASP A 195 1.12 9.25 -3.09
CA ASP A 195 1.96 10.46 -2.93
C ASP A 195 2.63 10.55 -1.54
N GLY A 196 2.44 9.51 -0.73
CA GLY A 196 2.88 9.50 0.65
C GLY A 196 1.90 10.19 1.61
N PRO A 197 2.29 10.31 2.90
CA PRO A 197 1.39 10.76 3.95
C PRO A 197 0.95 12.22 3.79
N ILE A 198 -0.28 12.51 4.20
CA ILE A 198 -0.79 13.88 4.26
C ILE A 198 -0.04 14.69 5.33
N LYS A 199 0.01 16.04 5.12
CA LYS A 199 0.79 16.95 5.95
C LYS A 199 0.34 17.06 7.41
N ALA A 200 -0.86 16.62 7.74
CA ALA A 200 -1.37 16.52 9.10
C ALA A 200 -2.39 15.38 9.20
N THR A 201 -2.29 14.58 10.25
CA THR A 201 -3.11 13.37 10.47
C THR A 201 -4.00 13.49 11.70
N THR A 202 -4.22 14.71 12.18
CA THR A 202 -4.96 14.99 13.42
C THR A 202 -5.81 16.26 13.31
N MET A 203 -6.90 16.27 14.02
CA MET A 203 -7.65 17.46 14.45
C MET A 203 -8.17 17.22 15.87
N ASP A 204 -8.93 18.15 16.47
CA ASP A 204 -9.54 17.92 17.78
C ASP A 204 -10.33 16.59 17.76
N ASN A 205 -10.15 15.77 18.79
CA ASN A 205 -10.82 14.47 18.98
C ASN A 205 -10.56 13.42 17.86
N THR A 206 -9.60 13.64 16.94
CA THR A 206 -9.44 12.77 15.75
C THR A 206 -8.00 12.46 15.43
N LEU A 207 -7.74 11.17 15.13
CA LEU A 207 -6.50 10.65 14.52
C LEU A 207 -6.82 9.92 13.21
N LEU A 208 -5.88 9.95 12.25
CA LEU A 208 -5.95 9.17 11.03
C LEU A 208 -4.78 8.19 10.97
N VAL A 209 -5.05 6.95 10.55
CA VAL A 209 -4.03 5.89 10.38
C VAL A 209 -4.13 5.23 9.00
N GLY A 210 -3.06 4.58 8.54
CA GLY A 210 -3.04 3.83 7.29
C GLY A 210 -3.38 4.68 6.08
N ASP A 211 -4.11 4.10 5.12
CA ASP A 211 -4.46 4.74 3.84
C ASP A 211 -5.29 6.02 4.01
N SER A 212 -6.07 6.15 5.10
CA SER A 212 -6.78 7.38 5.43
C SER A 212 -5.83 8.57 5.61
N ALA A 213 -4.61 8.29 6.08
CA ALA A 213 -3.53 9.25 6.26
C ALA A 213 -2.52 9.27 5.09
N GLY A 214 -2.71 8.43 4.06
CA GLY A 214 -1.75 8.25 2.98
C GLY A 214 -0.48 7.50 3.37
N MET A 215 -0.54 6.65 4.39
CA MET A 215 0.58 5.85 4.87
C MET A 215 0.74 4.58 4.04
N VAL A 216 1.06 4.75 2.78
CA VAL A 216 1.27 3.71 1.77
C VAL A 216 2.60 3.97 1.08
N SER A 217 3.35 2.92 0.79
CA SER A 217 4.57 3.03 -0.02
C SER A 217 4.22 3.52 -1.43
N PRO A 218 4.70 4.67 -1.86
CA PRO A 218 4.45 5.17 -3.22
C PRO A 218 5.07 4.29 -4.32
N LEU A 219 6.03 3.46 -3.97
CA LEU A 219 6.74 2.58 -4.90
C LEU A 219 6.05 1.23 -5.09
N SER A 220 5.67 0.57 -3.99
CA SER A 220 5.09 -0.77 -4.02
C SER A 220 3.58 -0.81 -3.78
N GLY A 221 2.96 0.26 -3.29
CA GLY A 221 1.56 0.25 -2.87
C GLY A 221 1.31 -0.51 -1.55
N GLU A 222 2.38 -0.96 -0.86
CA GLU A 222 2.27 -1.62 0.44
C GLU A 222 1.84 -0.62 1.51
N GLY A 223 0.84 -0.96 2.33
CA GLY A 223 0.31 -0.10 3.38
C GLY A 223 0.02 -0.80 4.69
N ILE A 224 0.00 -2.15 4.74
CA ILE A 224 -0.36 -2.92 5.93
C ILE A 224 0.63 -2.65 7.06
N TYR A 225 1.92 -2.73 6.78
CA TYR A 225 2.98 -2.47 7.76
C TYR A 225 2.87 -1.05 8.34
N TYR A 226 2.74 -0.04 7.48
CA TYR A 226 2.64 1.36 7.92
C TYR A 226 1.36 1.62 8.71
N GLY A 227 0.23 1.05 8.30
CA GLY A 227 -1.05 1.16 9.00
C GLY A 227 -1.00 0.56 10.41
N MET A 228 -0.48 -0.67 10.54
CA MET A 228 -0.30 -1.34 11.82
C MET A 228 0.68 -0.59 12.73
N HIS A 229 1.80 -0.13 12.17
CA HIS A 229 2.81 0.62 12.91
C HIS A 229 2.27 1.99 13.38
N ALA A 230 1.51 2.68 12.54
CA ALA A 230 0.84 3.92 12.90
C ALA A 230 -0.17 3.71 14.04
N GLY A 231 -0.97 2.64 14.00
CA GLY A 231 -1.86 2.24 15.08
C GLY A 231 -1.11 2.03 16.40
N LYS A 232 0.02 1.31 16.36
CA LYS A 232 0.88 1.10 17.53
C LYS A 232 1.43 2.42 18.11
N ILE A 233 1.88 3.33 17.25
CA ILE A 233 2.40 4.65 17.67
C ILE A 233 1.27 5.50 18.27
N ALA A 234 0.05 5.43 17.74
CA ALA A 234 -1.09 6.19 18.23
C ALA A 234 -1.43 5.90 19.70
N ILE A 235 -1.18 4.67 20.18
CA ILE A 235 -1.50 4.21 21.55
C ILE A 235 -0.96 5.18 22.62
N ASN A 236 0.30 5.61 22.49
CA ASN A 236 0.93 6.47 23.49
C ASN A 236 0.23 7.84 23.58
N THR A 237 -0.12 8.42 22.43
CA THR A 237 -0.82 9.71 22.37
C THR A 237 -2.25 9.57 22.89
N ILE A 238 -2.94 8.46 22.55
CA ILE A 238 -4.30 8.16 23.01
C ILE A 238 -4.34 8.00 24.53
N LYS A 239 -3.43 7.18 25.11
CA LYS A 239 -3.33 7.00 26.58
C LYS A 239 -3.17 8.34 27.28
N LYS A 240 -2.24 9.17 26.82
CA LYS A 240 -2.02 10.49 27.40
C LYS A 240 -3.24 11.39 27.27
N ALA A 241 -3.95 11.39 26.15
CA ALA A 241 -5.17 12.17 25.97
C ALA A 241 -6.28 11.72 26.92
N LEU A 242 -6.43 10.41 27.15
CA LEU A 242 -7.38 9.85 28.13
C LEU A 242 -7.02 10.22 29.56
N GLU A 243 -5.73 10.16 29.94
CA GLU A 243 -5.24 10.50 31.28
C GLU A 243 -5.42 11.98 31.63
N THR A 244 -5.23 12.87 30.64
CA THR A 244 -5.30 14.32 30.85
C THR A 244 -6.67 14.92 30.54
N GLY A 245 -7.56 14.17 29.86
CA GLY A 245 -8.81 14.70 29.31
C GLY A 245 -8.61 15.71 28.18
N ASP A 246 -7.38 15.86 27.66
CA ASP A 246 -7.06 16.80 26.57
C ASP A 246 -7.03 16.09 25.21
N PHE A 247 -8.12 16.21 24.47
CA PHE A 247 -8.28 15.69 23.12
C PHE A 247 -8.09 16.77 22.04
N SER A 248 -7.46 17.88 22.39
CA SER A 248 -7.17 18.97 21.45
C SER A 248 -6.19 18.53 20.36
N GLN A 249 -6.33 19.15 19.19
CA GLN A 249 -5.39 18.98 18.08
C GLN A 249 -3.93 19.15 18.52
N LYS A 250 -3.66 20.13 19.41
CA LYS A 250 -2.31 20.42 19.93
C LYS A 250 -1.72 19.21 20.65
N GLN A 251 -2.51 18.53 21.49
CA GLN A 251 -2.11 17.30 22.18
C GLN A 251 -1.94 16.16 21.19
N LEU A 252 -2.90 15.97 20.29
CA LEU A 252 -2.91 14.86 19.32
C LEU A 252 -1.85 14.99 18.23
N ASP A 253 -1.36 16.21 17.93
CA ASP A 253 -0.24 16.41 16.99
C ASP A 253 1.06 15.73 17.44
N GLN A 254 1.16 15.25 18.72
CA GLN A 254 2.28 14.39 19.13
C GLN A 254 2.34 13.11 18.31
N TYR A 255 1.19 12.46 18.08
CA TYR A 255 1.11 11.30 17.18
C TYR A 255 1.67 11.59 15.78
N HIS A 256 1.31 12.76 15.21
CA HIS A 256 1.84 13.15 13.90
C HIS A 256 3.37 13.28 13.91
N ARG A 257 3.95 13.88 14.95
CA ARG A 257 5.40 13.98 15.10
C ARG A 257 6.07 12.62 15.24
N ASP A 258 5.46 11.72 16.01
CA ASP A 258 6.05 10.42 16.34
C ASP A 258 6.10 9.49 15.12
N TRP A 259 5.00 9.29 14.40
CA TRP A 259 5.04 8.45 13.19
C TRP A 259 5.91 9.08 12.10
N ASN A 260 5.88 10.41 11.96
CA ASN A 260 6.70 11.11 10.97
C ASN A 260 8.21 10.95 11.23
N LYS A 261 8.61 10.86 12.50
CA LYS A 261 9.98 10.56 12.92
C LYS A 261 10.37 9.11 12.59
N VAL A 262 9.45 8.16 12.75
CA VAL A 262 9.73 6.72 12.57
C VAL A 262 9.82 6.35 11.09
N PHE A 263 8.79 6.65 10.29
CA PHE A 263 8.74 6.24 8.88
C PHE A 263 8.32 7.35 7.89
N GLY A 264 7.92 8.52 8.37
CA GLY A 264 7.42 9.58 7.48
C GLY A 264 8.46 10.08 6.48
N LYS A 265 9.75 10.09 6.87
CA LYS A 265 10.84 10.42 5.97
C LYS A 265 11.02 9.34 4.89
N GLU A 266 10.94 8.08 5.27
CA GLU A 266 11.03 6.95 4.37
C GLU A 266 9.97 7.02 3.27
N LEU A 267 8.69 7.21 3.64
CA LEU A 267 7.61 7.33 2.66
C LEU A 267 7.80 8.50 1.69
N ARG A 268 8.30 9.64 2.16
CA ARG A 268 8.60 10.78 1.27
C ARG A 268 9.77 10.50 0.31
N ASP A 269 10.78 9.78 0.79
CA ASP A 269 11.91 9.42 -0.06
C ASP A 269 11.49 8.38 -1.10
N LEU A 270 10.62 7.42 -0.72
CA LEU A 270 10.04 6.45 -1.66
C LEU A 270 9.19 7.13 -2.74
N SER A 271 8.53 8.27 -2.46
CA SER A 271 7.81 9.05 -3.50
C SER A 271 8.76 9.53 -4.59
N PHE A 272 9.95 10.00 -4.22
CA PHE A 272 10.96 10.40 -5.20
C PHE A 272 11.48 9.23 -6.03
N PHE A 273 11.75 8.08 -5.39
CA PHE A 273 12.18 6.87 -6.08
C PHE A 273 11.11 6.31 -7.00
N ALA A 274 9.85 6.29 -6.56
CA ALA A 274 8.74 5.84 -7.38
C ALA A 274 8.62 6.65 -8.67
N LEU A 275 8.77 7.98 -8.57
CA LEU A 275 8.75 8.85 -9.74
C LEU A 275 9.83 8.48 -10.76
N MET A 276 11.05 8.20 -10.31
CA MET A 276 12.15 7.79 -11.17
C MET A 276 11.95 6.39 -11.74
N ALA A 277 11.59 5.44 -10.87
CA ALA A 277 11.38 4.04 -11.21
C ALA A 277 10.29 3.84 -12.26
N LEU A 278 9.15 4.50 -12.08
CA LEU A 278 7.99 4.32 -12.94
C LEU A 278 8.06 5.15 -14.23
N LYS A 279 8.91 6.19 -14.29
CA LYS A 279 9.18 6.92 -15.54
C LYS A 279 10.19 6.24 -16.45
N LEU A 280 11.20 5.57 -15.88
CA LEU A 280 12.29 4.94 -16.63
C LEU A 280 12.45 3.45 -16.25
N PRO A 281 11.36 2.65 -16.21
CA PRO A 281 11.41 1.29 -15.70
C PRO A 281 12.28 0.36 -16.54
N GLU A 282 12.37 0.59 -17.85
CA GLU A 282 13.26 -0.19 -18.74
C GLU A 282 14.72 -0.06 -18.30
N ARG A 283 15.17 1.17 -18.04
CA ARG A 283 16.54 1.43 -17.60
C ARG A 283 16.80 0.86 -16.20
N MET A 284 15.85 1.02 -15.29
CA MET A 284 16.00 0.47 -13.94
C MET A 284 16.20 -1.04 -13.95
N VAL A 285 15.34 -1.77 -14.66
CA VAL A 285 15.47 -3.23 -14.78
C VAL A 285 16.76 -3.61 -15.50
N TYR A 286 17.15 -2.86 -16.54
CA TYR A 286 18.43 -3.08 -17.24
C TYR A 286 19.64 -2.95 -16.30
N TYR A 287 19.70 -1.93 -15.47
CA TYR A 287 20.81 -1.74 -14.54
C TYR A 287 20.83 -2.79 -13.42
N GLY A 288 19.66 -3.14 -12.84
CA GLY A 288 19.58 -4.25 -11.88
C GLY A 288 19.97 -5.61 -12.50
N TYR A 289 19.68 -5.81 -13.79
CA TYR A 289 20.15 -7.00 -14.54
C TYR A 289 21.67 -7.05 -14.70
N ARG A 290 22.33 -5.88 -14.78
CA ARG A 290 23.79 -5.76 -14.98
C ARG A 290 24.58 -5.72 -13.68
N ASP A 291 23.97 -5.37 -12.57
CA ASP A 291 24.64 -5.13 -11.30
C ASP A 291 23.82 -5.72 -10.15
N GLU A 292 24.34 -6.82 -9.56
CA GLU A 292 23.70 -7.56 -8.47
C GLU A 292 23.41 -6.68 -7.25
N LYS A 293 24.32 -5.76 -6.92
CA LYS A 293 24.14 -4.85 -5.80
C LYS A 293 23.02 -3.83 -6.03
N LEU A 294 22.83 -3.38 -7.26
CA LEU A 294 21.69 -2.54 -7.65
C LEU A 294 20.41 -3.36 -7.63
N CYS A 295 20.44 -4.63 -8.03
CA CYS A 295 19.31 -5.53 -7.91
C CYS A 295 18.83 -5.66 -6.47
N GLU A 296 19.74 -5.96 -5.53
CA GLU A 296 19.45 -6.03 -4.09
C GLU A 296 18.82 -4.73 -3.57
N ILE A 297 19.40 -3.58 -3.92
CA ILE A 297 18.90 -2.27 -3.49
C ILE A 297 17.48 -2.02 -4.03
N PHE A 298 17.21 -2.35 -5.28
CA PHE A 298 15.88 -2.19 -5.88
C PHE A 298 14.85 -3.12 -5.25
N ALA A 299 15.23 -4.37 -4.97
CA ALA A 299 14.39 -5.34 -4.29
C ALA A 299 14.06 -4.89 -2.85
N ASP A 300 15.06 -4.46 -2.09
CA ASP A 300 14.89 -3.91 -0.73
C ASP A 300 13.95 -2.70 -0.71
N LEU A 301 14.09 -1.78 -1.67
CA LEU A 301 13.24 -0.59 -1.77
C LEU A 301 11.81 -0.94 -2.17
N PHE A 302 11.65 -1.90 -3.09
CA PHE A 302 10.34 -2.28 -3.61
C PHE A 302 9.51 -3.03 -2.57
N LEU A 303 10.12 -3.93 -1.82
CA LEU A 303 9.43 -4.77 -0.84
C LEU A 303 9.47 -4.22 0.60
N GLY A 304 10.24 -3.16 0.86
CA GLY A 304 10.32 -2.57 2.20
C GLY A 304 10.93 -3.52 3.25
N VAL A 305 11.75 -4.49 2.82
CA VAL A 305 12.27 -5.56 3.67
C VAL A 305 13.24 -5.07 4.74
N THR A 306 13.88 -3.92 4.53
CA THR A 306 14.82 -3.35 5.49
C THR A 306 14.21 -2.11 6.16
N PRO A 307 13.55 -2.22 7.32
CA PRO A 307 13.13 -1.06 8.10
C PRO A 307 14.32 -0.14 8.38
N GLY A 308 14.20 1.12 7.99
CA GLY A 308 15.33 2.07 8.06
C GLY A 308 16.38 1.90 6.95
N GLY A 309 16.12 1.09 5.92
CA GLY A 309 17.04 0.77 4.79
C GLY A 309 17.55 1.96 4.00
N LEU A 310 16.95 3.12 4.13
CA LEU A 310 17.43 4.39 3.58
C LEU A 310 18.64 4.98 4.33
N GLY A 311 19.13 4.37 5.40
CA GLY A 311 20.49 4.61 5.91
C GLY A 311 21.58 4.34 4.85
N LYS A 312 21.27 3.54 3.81
CA LYS A 312 22.11 3.30 2.64
C LYS A 312 21.92 4.34 1.51
N ARG A 313 21.42 5.55 1.80
CA ARG A 313 21.14 6.62 0.80
C ARG A 313 22.30 6.98 -0.11
N LYS A 314 23.51 6.99 0.42
CA LYS A 314 24.70 7.35 -0.39
C LYS A 314 24.92 6.37 -1.54
N PRO A 315 24.83 5.04 -1.32
CA PRO A 315 24.90 4.08 -2.43
C PRO A 315 23.76 4.22 -3.43
N ILE A 316 22.52 4.42 -2.95
CA ILE A 316 21.33 4.53 -3.82
C ILE A 316 21.39 5.79 -4.69
N SER A 317 21.67 6.96 -4.09
CA SER A 317 21.78 8.22 -4.85
C SER A 317 22.94 8.18 -5.84
N ARG A 318 24.04 7.52 -5.49
CA ARG A 318 25.19 7.34 -6.38
C ARG A 318 24.88 6.34 -7.49
N ALA A 319 24.25 5.21 -7.18
CA ALA A 319 23.83 4.21 -8.16
C ALA A 319 22.79 4.79 -9.15
N LEU A 320 21.80 5.54 -8.66
CA LEU A 320 20.86 6.24 -9.53
C LEU A 320 21.52 7.34 -10.36
N TYR A 321 22.44 8.10 -9.79
CA TYR A 321 23.20 9.11 -10.52
C TYR A 321 24.05 8.49 -11.63
N ASP A 322 24.75 7.39 -11.33
CA ASP A 322 25.55 6.66 -12.30
C ASP A 322 24.64 6.02 -13.37
N ALA A 323 23.45 5.50 -12.98
CA ALA A 323 22.44 4.94 -13.90
C ALA A 323 21.80 5.99 -14.85
N ILE A 324 21.78 7.27 -14.48
CA ILE A 324 21.24 8.36 -15.32
C ILE A 324 22.32 8.91 -16.26
N ARG A 325 23.58 8.77 -15.90
CA ARG A 325 24.72 9.41 -16.58
C ARG A 325 25.28 8.60 -17.74
N TYR A 326 24.98 7.31 -17.79
CA TYR A 326 25.36 6.37 -18.83
C TYR A 326 24.11 5.79 -19.55
#